data_2b9dbbc4d6ac989565e746bfe23333f2
#
_entry.id   2b9dbbc4d6ac989565e746bfe23333f2
#
_cell.length_a   1.000
_cell.length_b   1.000
_cell.length_c   1.000
_cell.angle_alpha   90.00
_cell.angle_beta   90.00
_cell.angle_gamma   90.00
#
_symmetry.space_group_name_H-M   'P 1'
#
loop_
_entity.id
_entity.type
_entity.pdbx_description
1 polymer ?
#
loop_
_entity_poly.entity_id
_entity_poly.type
_entity_poly.pdbx_seq_one_letter_code
_entity_poly.pdbx_strand_id
1 'polypeptide(L)'
;LGHFGPPGLGGFDLDPSGLAALPAMLDEVGTELAAAVRSVVRSEGVMARFHGTGRMPTETATVLGALGVAARASGVATDLRADRPYAAYASLGIDAVTATAGDAAARFHVRAREAHESLRLLREAIAMLPAGEVAIPLAAGTAPGAGASELGAAEGPRGASWIWLRAGGDG
;
A
#
# COMPACT_ATOMS: atom_id res chain seq x y z
N LEU A 1 -12.36 -4.43 -14.70
CA LEU A 1 -12.03 -5.83 -14.43
C LEU A 1 -10.90 -6.21 -15.38
N GLY A 2 -9.64 -6.21 -14.88
CA GLY A 2 -8.48 -6.45 -15.69
C GLY A 2 -8.52 -7.85 -16.31
N HIS A 3 -8.24 -7.93 -17.60
CA HIS A 3 -7.91 -9.19 -18.24
C HIS A 3 -6.58 -9.66 -17.65
N PHE A 4 -6.62 -10.77 -16.94
CA PHE A 4 -5.40 -11.51 -16.67
C PHE A 4 -4.97 -12.09 -18.02
N GLY A 5 -3.89 -11.55 -18.59
CA GLY A 5 -3.26 -12.12 -19.78
C GLY A 5 -2.69 -13.52 -19.50
N PRO A 6 -2.14 -14.19 -20.51
CA PRO A 6 -1.47 -15.48 -20.32
C PRO A 6 -0.38 -15.32 -19.23
N PRO A 7 -0.04 -16.40 -18.52
CA PRO A 7 0.98 -16.37 -17.49
C PRO A 7 2.28 -15.79 -18.04
N GLY A 8 2.75 -14.74 -17.40
CA GLY A 8 3.96 -14.02 -17.76
C GLY A 8 4.50 -13.27 -16.56
N LEU A 9 5.73 -12.83 -16.62
CA LEU A 9 6.32 -11.89 -15.66
C LEU A 9 6.18 -10.51 -16.25
N GLY A 10 5.40 -9.66 -15.58
CA GLY A 10 5.20 -8.28 -16.02
C GLY A 10 3.83 -7.73 -15.61
N GLY A 11 3.59 -6.51 -15.99
CA GLY A 11 2.39 -5.75 -15.66
C GLY A 11 1.59 -5.32 -16.90
N PHE A 12 0.74 -4.33 -16.70
CA PHE A 12 0.05 -3.66 -17.79
C PHE A 12 0.97 -2.61 -18.41
N ASP A 13 0.97 -2.53 -19.71
CA ASP A 13 1.54 -1.39 -20.41
C ASP A 13 0.56 -0.21 -20.35
N LEU A 14 1.12 0.98 -20.17
CA LEU A 14 0.39 2.22 -20.28
C LEU A 14 0.73 2.83 -21.63
N ASP A 15 -0.29 3.08 -22.46
CA ASP A 15 -0.05 3.85 -23.67
C ASP A 15 0.49 5.26 -23.34
N PRO A 16 1.23 5.88 -24.25
CA PRO A 16 1.84 7.19 -23.98
C PRO A 16 0.84 8.28 -23.58
N SER A 17 -0.41 8.24 -24.07
CA SER A 17 -1.44 9.21 -23.72
C SER A 17 -1.94 8.99 -22.29
N GLY A 18 -2.16 7.74 -21.88
CA GLY A 18 -2.52 7.38 -20.52
C GLY A 18 -1.43 7.78 -19.54
N LEU A 19 -0.17 7.50 -19.86
CA LEU A 19 0.96 7.88 -19.02
C LEU A 19 1.07 9.40 -18.85
N ALA A 20 0.89 10.16 -19.92
CA ALA A 20 0.94 11.62 -19.89
C ALA A 20 -0.21 12.25 -19.07
N ALA A 21 -1.36 11.58 -18.96
CA ALA A 21 -2.50 12.07 -18.20
C ALA A 21 -2.37 11.84 -16.68
N LEU A 22 -1.57 10.86 -16.24
CA LEU A 22 -1.48 10.47 -14.84
C LEU A 22 -1.11 11.61 -13.88
N PRO A 23 -0.14 12.49 -14.17
CA PRO A 23 0.20 13.58 -13.25
C PRO A 23 -1.00 14.50 -12.95
N ALA A 24 -1.76 14.89 -13.97
CA ALA A 24 -2.94 15.74 -13.80
C ALA A 24 -4.04 15.04 -12.97
N MET A 25 -4.26 13.74 -13.20
CA MET A 25 -5.19 12.94 -12.40
C MET A 25 -4.75 12.85 -10.93
N LEU A 26 -3.46 12.68 -10.66
CA LEU A 26 -2.92 12.64 -9.30
C LEU A 26 -3.07 14.00 -8.60
N ASP A 27 -2.96 15.11 -9.31
CA ASP A 27 -3.16 16.46 -8.76
C ASP A 27 -4.64 16.70 -8.42
N GLU A 28 -5.56 16.26 -9.25
CA GLU A 28 -7.00 16.31 -8.99
C GLU A 28 -7.35 15.49 -7.75
N VAL A 29 -6.95 14.22 -7.72
CA VAL A 29 -7.17 13.34 -6.56
C VAL A 29 -6.56 13.93 -5.28
N GLY A 30 -5.36 14.50 -5.35
CA GLY A 30 -4.70 15.15 -4.22
C GLY A 30 -5.49 16.35 -3.69
N THR A 31 -6.05 17.14 -4.60
CA THR A 31 -6.88 18.30 -4.27
C THR A 31 -8.17 17.89 -3.56
N GLU A 32 -8.87 16.91 -4.13
CA GLU A 32 -10.10 16.38 -3.55
C GLU A 32 -9.87 15.72 -2.19
N LEU A 33 -8.80 14.90 -2.07
CA LEU A 33 -8.41 14.28 -0.81
C LEU A 33 -8.13 15.34 0.26
N ALA A 34 -7.37 16.37 -0.07
CA ALA A 34 -7.07 17.45 0.87
C ALA A 34 -8.34 18.20 1.29
N ALA A 35 -9.31 18.42 0.39
CA ALA A 35 -10.59 19.03 0.70
C ALA A 35 -11.43 18.16 1.63
N ALA A 36 -11.52 16.86 1.34
CA ALA A 36 -12.25 15.89 2.17
C ALA A 36 -11.66 15.79 3.59
N VAL A 37 -10.34 15.67 3.70
CA VAL A 37 -9.64 15.64 5.00
C VAL A 37 -9.90 16.92 5.79
N ARG A 38 -9.78 18.09 5.16
CA ARG A 38 -10.08 19.38 5.81
C ARG A 38 -11.52 19.47 6.30
N SER A 39 -12.47 18.99 5.53
CA SER A 39 -13.89 18.95 5.91
C SER A 39 -14.11 18.17 7.21
N VAL A 40 -13.52 16.98 7.31
CA VAL A 40 -13.62 16.14 8.51
C VAL A 40 -12.94 16.79 9.71
N VAL A 41 -11.70 17.28 9.52
CA VAL A 41 -10.92 17.89 10.62
C VAL A 41 -11.59 19.17 11.17
N ARG A 42 -12.26 19.95 10.31
CA ARG A 42 -13.00 21.16 10.74
C ARG A 42 -14.34 20.84 11.41
N SER A 43 -14.83 19.64 11.30
CA SER A 43 -16.09 19.24 11.94
C SER A 43 -15.85 18.86 13.40
N GLU A 44 -16.06 19.82 14.31
CA GLU A 44 -15.91 19.60 15.75
C GLU A 44 -16.72 18.40 16.24
N GLY A 45 -17.95 18.23 15.75
CA GLY A 45 -18.81 17.11 16.12
C GLY A 45 -18.27 15.73 15.66
N VAL A 46 -17.59 15.68 14.51
CA VAL A 46 -16.94 14.44 14.05
C VAL A 46 -15.69 14.18 14.87
N MET A 47 -14.83 15.19 15.02
CA MET A 47 -13.57 15.04 15.75
C MET A 47 -13.80 14.71 17.22
N ALA A 48 -14.80 15.30 17.87
CA ALA A 48 -15.18 14.96 19.24
C ALA A 48 -15.58 13.48 19.42
N ARG A 49 -16.19 12.86 18.39
CA ARG A 49 -16.50 11.42 18.40
C ARG A 49 -15.28 10.55 18.13
N PHE A 50 -14.27 11.08 17.44
CA PHE A 50 -13.06 10.32 17.09
C PHE A 50 -12.04 10.32 18.22
N HIS A 51 -11.87 11.45 18.93
CA HIS A 51 -10.94 11.56 20.04
C HIS A 51 -11.29 10.62 21.20
N GLY A 52 -10.31 9.85 21.65
CA GLY A 52 -10.44 8.89 22.74
C GLY A 52 -11.24 7.62 22.39
N THR A 53 -11.89 7.54 21.22
CA THR A 53 -12.72 6.39 20.84
C THR A 53 -11.86 5.23 20.35
N GLY A 54 -12.09 4.05 20.93
CA GLY A 54 -11.41 2.80 20.55
C GLY A 54 -9.88 2.91 20.69
N ARG A 55 -9.42 3.52 21.77
CA ARG A 55 -8.00 3.74 22.04
C ARG A 55 -7.27 2.42 22.25
N MET A 56 -6.18 2.22 21.54
CA MET A 56 -5.25 1.11 21.68
C MET A 56 -3.86 1.68 22.05
N PRO A 57 -3.40 1.51 23.30
CA PRO A 57 -2.05 1.92 23.70
C PRO A 57 -0.96 1.18 22.93
N THR A 58 0.21 1.79 22.78
CA THR A 58 1.37 1.21 22.08
C THR A 58 1.74 -0.17 22.60
N GLU A 59 1.75 -0.34 23.93
CA GLU A 59 2.04 -1.61 24.56
C GLU A 59 1.05 -2.71 24.16
N THR A 60 -0.26 -2.39 24.17
CA THR A 60 -1.31 -3.31 23.73
C THR A 60 -1.15 -3.65 22.24
N ALA A 61 -0.88 -2.65 21.40
CA ALA A 61 -0.65 -2.86 19.96
C ALA A 61 0.54 -3.81 19.71
N THR A 62 1.61 -3.64 20.47
CA THR A 62 2.82 -4.48 20.38
C THR A 62 2.55 -5.92 20.84
N VAL A 63 1.91 -6.11 21.99
CA VAL A 63 1.61 -7.45 22.57
C VAL A 63 0.65 -8.22 21.64
N LEU A 64 -0.33 -7.54 21.06
CA LEU A 64 -1.29 -8.16 20.12
C LEU A 64 -0.73 -8.39 18.72
N GLY A 65 0.49 -7.91 18.42
CA GLY A 65 1.02 -7.96 17.07
C GLY A 65 0.17 -7.17 16.06
N ALA A 66 -0.36 -6.01 16.48
CA ALA A 66 -1.20 -5.20 15.62
C ALA A 66 -0.45 -4.78 14.34
N LEU A 67 -1.15 -4.70 13.23
CA LEU A 67 -0.60 -4.35 11.93
C LEU A 67 -1.34 -3.15 11.32
N GLY A 68 -0.74 -2.58 10.29
CA GLY A 68 -1.33 -1.54 9.47
C GLY A 68 -1.65 -0.27 10.24
N VAL A 69 -2.72 0.39 9.85
CA VAL A 69 -3.16 1.66 10.44
C VAL A 69 -3.38 1.57 11.94
N ALA A 70 -3.87 0.44 12.47
CA ALA A 70 -4.08 0.28 13.90
C ALA A 70 -2.76 0.32 14.68
N ALA A 71 -1.74 -0.39 14.20
CA ALA A 71 -0.39 -0.37 14.77
C ALA A 71 0.24 1.02 14.67
N ARG A 72 0.26 1.60 13.47
CA ARG A 72 0.88 2.90 13.21
C ARG A 72 0.19 4.06 13.94
N ALA A 73 -1.12 4.03 14.10
CA ALA A 73 -1.86 4.99 14.92
C ALA A 73 -1.57 4.86 16.43
N SER A 74 -1.03 3.71 16.84
CA SER A 74 -0.64 3.40 18.22
C SER A 74 0.87 3.53 18.47
N GLY A 75 1.63 4.12 17.55
CA GLY A 75 3.06 4.36 17.69
C GLY A 75 3.97 3.20 17.26
N VAL A 76 3.42 2.14 16.66
CA VAL A 76 4.20 1.00 16.15
C VAL A 76 4.46 1.21 14.66
N ALA A 77 5.70 1.51 14.30
CA ALA A 77 6.12 1.87 12.94
C ALA A 77 6.40 0.63 12.07
N THR A 78 5.40 -0.24 11.85
CA THR A 78 5.53 -1.41 10.99
C THR A 78 4.89 -1.16 9.62
N ASP A 79 5.67 -1.35 8.56
CA ASP A 79 5.21 -1.25 7.18
C ASP A 79 6.10 -2.15 6.30
N LEU A 80 5.54 -3.17 5.68
CA LEU A 80 6.31 -4.11 4.86
C LEU A 80 7.03 -3.44 3.68
N ARG A 81 6.50 -2.34 3.19
CA ARG A 81 7.12 -1.58 2.10
C ARG A 81 8.44 -0.94 2.52
N ALA A 82 8.56 -0.58 3.81
CA ALA A 82 9.78 -0.04 4.41
C ALA A 82 10.65 -1.14 5.02
N ASP A 83 10.05 -2.06 5.79
CA ASP A 83 10.76 -3.08 6.58
C ASP A 83 11.32 -4.22 5.71
N ARG A 84 10.61 -4.56 4.63
CA ARG A 84 10.98 -5.60 3.64
C ARG A 84 10.60 -5.15 2.23
N PRO A 85 11.30 -4.19 1.65
CA PRO A 85 10.94 -3.60 0.37
C PRO A 85 10.81 -4.65 -0.74
N TYR A 86 9.73 -4.54 -1.49
CA TYR A 86 9.46 -5.34 -2.68
C TYR A 86 9.13 -4.43 -3.87
N ALA A 87 9.19 -4.94 -5.09
CA ALA A 87 9.01 -4.18 -6.32
C ALA A 87 9.92 -2.92 -6.33
N ALA A 88 9.39 -1.74 -6.64
CA ALA A 88 10.12 -0.49 -6.69
C ALA A 88 10.27 0.22 -5.33
N TYR A 89 9.72 -0.32 -4.25
CA TYR A 89 9.66 0.39 -2.96
C TYR A 89 11.04 0.69 -2.36
N ALA A 90 12.05 -0.15 -2.61
CA ALA A 90 13.41 0.12 -2.16
C ALA A 90 13.99 1.42 -2.75
N SER A 91 13.57 1.77 -3.98
CA SER A 91 14.04 2.97 -4.68
C SER A 91 13.22 4.21 -4.36
N LEU A 92 11.99 4.03 -3.85
CA LEU A 92 11.04 5.13 -3.59
C LEU A 92 11.17 5.74 -2.18
N GLY A 93 11.88 5.08 -1.26
CA GLY A 93 12.10 5.57 0.10
C GLY A 93 10.81 5.83 0.86
N ILE A 94 10.30 4.82 1.55
CA ILE A 94 9.06 4.90 2.31
C ILE A 94 9.34 5.17 3.77
N ASP A 95 8.71 6.22 4.31
CA ASP A 95 8.66 6.46 5.73
C ASP A 95 7.30 6.05 6.30
N ALA A 96 7.31 5.18 7.31
CA ALA A 96 6.08 4.76 7.97
C ALA A 96 5.45 5.94 8.73
N VAL A 97 4.23 6.29 8.34
CA VAL A 97 3.45 7.35 9.00
C VAL A 97 2.92 6.85 10.33
N THR A 98 3.29 7.49 11.44
CA THR A 98 2.84 7.09 12.78
C THR A 98 2.12 8.21 13.53
N ALA A 99 1.32 7.79 14.52
CA ALA A 99 0.72 8.62 15.56
C ALA A 99 0.69 7.81 16.86
N THR A 100 0.55 8.45 18.01
CA THR A 100 0.67 7.77 19.32
C THR A 100 -0.61 7.70 20.12
N ALA A 101 -1.66 8.44 19.74
CA ALA A 101 -2.92 8.48 20.50
C ALA A 101 -3.70 7.14 20.46
N GLY A 102 -3.52 6.34 19.41
CA GLY A 102 -4.14 5.03 19.26
C GLY A 102 -5.66 5.02 19.10
N ASP A 103 -6.29 6.17 18.99
CA ASP A 103 -7.74 6.34 18.90
C ASP A 103 -8.24 6.46 17.44
N ALA A 104 -9.52 6.67 17.25
CA ALA A 104 -10.11 6.83 15.92
C ALA A 104 -9.56 8.07 15.19
N ALA A 105 -9.27 9.17 15.92
CA ALA A 105 -8.67 10.36 15.35
C ALA A 105 -7.26 10.08 14.83
N ALA A 106 -6.43 9.38 15.60
CA ALA A 106 -5.10 8.96 15.18
C ALA A 106 -5.15 8.06 13.94
N ARG A 107 -6.06 7.09 13.89
CA ARG A 107 -6.25 6.22 12.71
C ARG A 107 -6.71 7.00 11.48
N PHE A 108 -7.58 7.98 11.64
CA PHE A 108 -7.99 8.87 10.55
C PHE A 108 -6.80 9.68 10.03
N HIS A 109 -6.02 10.30 10.92
CA HIS A 109 -4.85 11.08 10.53
C HIS A 109 -3.76 10.24 9.85
N VAL A 110 -3.48 9.04 10.35
CA VAL A 110 -2.53 8.13 9.71
C VAL A 110 -3.00 7.80 8.29
N ARG A 111 -4.27 7.41 8.10
CA ARG A 111 -4.82 7.13 6.76
C ARG A 111 -4.73 8.32 5.81
N ALA A 112 -5.06 9.52 6.28
CA ALA A 112 -4.99 10.74 5.47
C ALA A 112 -3.55 11.02 5.02
N ARG A 113 -2.58 10.88 5.92
CA ARG A 113 -1.16 11.07 5.60
C ARG A 113 -0.61 9.98 4.68
N GLU A 114 -0.99 8.72 4.90
CA GLU A 114 -0.61 7.60 4.02
C GLU A 114 -1.18 7.75 2.61
N ALA A 115 -2.38 8.30 2.48
CA ALA A 115 -2.95 8.59 1.16
C ALA A 115 -2.17 9.70 0.43
N HIS A 116 -1.73 10.75 1.14
CA HIS A 116 -0.85 11.76 0.56
C HIS A 116 0.52 11.20 0.18
N GLU A 117 1.10 10.36 1.04
CA GLU A 117 2.36 9.67 0.76
C GLU A 117 2.23 8.75 -0.47
N SER A 118 1.11 8.05 -0.61
CA SER A 118 0.84 7.24 -1.79
C SER A 118 0.83 8.06 -3.09
N LEU A 119 0.28 9.28 -3.06
CA LEU A 119 0.30 10.19 -4.21
C LEU A 119 1.74 10.65 -4.54
N ARG A 120 2.58 10.92 -3.52
CA ARG A 120 3.99 11.23 -3.71
C ARG A 120 4.72 10.07 -4.39
N LEU A 121 4.57 8.86 -3.82
CA LEU A 121 5.20 7.64 -4.34
C LEU A 121 4.77 7.34 -5.79
N LEU A 122 3.50 7.54 -6.12
CA LEU A 122 3.01 7.36 -7.49
C LEU A 122 3.68 8.34 -8.46
N ARG A 123 3.86 9.62 -8.07
CA ARG A 123 4.57 10.60 -8.92
C ARG A 123 6.02 10.21 -9.15
N GLU A 124 6.70 9.78 -8.10
CA GLU A 124 8.09 9.32 -8.21
C GLU A 124 8.20 8.04 -9.05
N ALA A 125 7.29 7.08 -8.85
CA ALA A 125 7.26 5.86 -9.65
C ALA A 125 7.05 6.16 -11.15
N ILE A 126 6.14 7.08 -11.48
CA ILE A 126 5.93 7.53 -12.88
C ILE A 126 7.19 8.16 -13.44
N ALA A 127 7.87 9.02 -12.68
CA ALA A 127 9.11 9.67 -13.13
C ALA A 127 10.28 8.68 -13.31
N MET A 128 10.24 7.53 -12.65
CA MET A 128 11.27 6.49 -12.71
C MET A 128 10.93 5.34 -13.64
N LEU A 129 9.78 5.37 -14.33
CA LEU A 129 9.36 4.29 -15.22
C LEU A 129 10.42 4.06 -16.31
N PRO A 130 11.01 2.84 -16.39
CA PRO A 130 11.96 2.53 -17.45
C PRO A 130 11.23 2.39 -18.78
N ALA A 131 11.91 2.73 -19.86
CA ALA A 131 11.46 2.37 -21.21
C ALA A 131 11.79 0.89 -21.47
N GLY A 132 10.98 0.19 -22.24
CA GLY A 132 11.23 -1.17 -22.66
C GLY A 132 10.01 -2.07 -22.58
N GLU A 133 10.22 -3.38 -22.72
CA GLU A 133 9.17 -4.38 -22.63
C GLU A 133 8.66 -4.50 -21.19
N VAL A 134 7.34 -4.49 -21.01
CA VAL A 134 6.67 -4.54 -19.70
C VAL A 134 6.27 -5.95 -19.29
N ALA A 135 6.41 -6.92 -20.18
CA ALA A 135 6.10 -8.33 -19.91
C ALA A 135 7.09 -9.25 -20.61
N ILE A 136 7.49 -10.30 -19.90
CA ILE A 136 8.31 -11.38 -20.45
C ILE A 136 7.44 -12.63 -20.48
N PRO A 137 7.14 -13.19 -21.67
CA PRO A 137 6.37 -14.42 -21.77
C PRO A 137 7.12 -15.56 -21.07
N LEU A 138 6.42 -16.34 -20.26
CA LEU A 138 6.99 -17.56 -19.69
C LEU A 138 7.13 -18.63 -20.77
N ALA A 139 8.30 -19.24 -20.86
CA ALA A 139 8.49 -20.38 -21.74
C ALA A 139 7.57 -21.55 -21.33
N ALA A 140 7.10 -22.31 -22.32
CA ALA A 140 6.33 -23.52 -22.05
C ALA A 140 7.14 -24.45 -21.15
N GLY A 141 6.54 -24.96 -20.08
CA GLY A 141 7.22 -25.82 -19.10
C GLY A 141 7.92 -25.10 -17.95
N THR A 142 7.80 -23.77 -17.81
CA THR A 142 8.29 -23.03 -16.65
C THR A 142 7.37 -23.19 -15.42
N ALA A 143 6.76 -24.34 -15.24
CA ALA A 143 5.99 -24.60 -14.02
C ALA A 143 6.94 -24.89 -12.85
N PRO A 144 6.64 -24.41 -11.64
CA PRO A 144 7.40 -24.79 -10.46
C PRO A 144 7.32 -26.31 -10.24
N GLY A 145 8.44 -26.94 -9.87
CA GLY A 145 8.48 -28.36 -9.59
C GLY A 145 7.48 -28.76 -8.49
N ALA A 146 6.97 -30.00 -8.56
CA ALA A 146 6.05 -30.53 -7.57
C ALA A 146 6.61 -30.37 -6.15
N GLY A 147 5.81 -29.83 -5.24
CA GLY A 147 6.21 -29.55 -3.84
C GLY A 147 7.00 -28.26 -3.64
N ALA A 148 7.36 -27.53 -4.69
CA ALA A 148 7.92 -26.19 -4.52
C ALA A 148 6.94 -25.27 -3.79
N SER A 149 7.43 -24.47 -2.87
CA SER A 149 6.57 -23.54 -2.13
C SER A 149 7.26 -22.20 -1.94
N GLU A 150 6.46 -21.15 -1.99
CA GLU A 150 6.91 -19.78 -1.83
C GLU A 150 5.94 -19.00 -0.93
N LEU A 151 6.48 -18.05 -0.20
CA LEU A 151 5.73 -17.16 0.66
C LEU A 151 5.84 -15.73 0.12
N GLY A 152 4.73 -15.16 -0.31
CA GLY A 152 4.60 -13.77 -0.71
C GLY A 152 4.01 -12.91 0.40
N ALA A 153 4.42 -11.66 0.46
CA ALA A 153 3.84 -10.70 1.38
C ALA A 153 3.71 -9.32 0.71
N ALA A 154 2.65 -8.60 1.06
CA ALA A 154 2.43 -7.23 0.60
C ALA A 154 1.75 -6.40 1.70
N GLU A 155 2.10 -5.11 1.77
CA GLU A 155 1.41 -4.16 2.63
C GLU A 155 0.10 -3.73 1.97
N GLY A 156 -0.99 -3.88 2.70
CA GLY A 156 -2.31 -3.44 2.29
C GLY A 156 -2.84 -2.31 3.19
N PRO A 157 -4.01 -1.74 2.86
CA PRO A 157 -4.59 -0.63 3.64
C PRO A 157 -4.91 -0.96 5.10
N ARG A 158 -4.96 -2.25 5.44
CA ARG A 158 -5.23 -2.75 6.81
C ARG A 158 -4.01 -3.38 7.46
N GLY A 159 -2.88 -3.44 6.75
CA GLY A 159 -1.65 -4.06 7.21
C GLY A 159 -1.16 -5.17 6.28
N ALA A 160 -0.16 -5.90 6.73
CA ALA A 160 0.49 -6.95 5.95
C ALA A 160 -0.48 -8.09 5.58
N SER A 161 -0.44 -8.47 4.32
CA SER A 161 -1.10 -9.67 3.80
C SER A 161 -0.04 -10.68 3.39
N TRP A 162 -0.24 -11.94 3.75
CA TRP A 162 0.67 -13.03 3.46
C TRP A 162 -0.02 -14.09 2.62
N ILE A 163 0.65 -14.55 1.58
CA ILE A 163 0.16 -15.61 0.70
C ILE A 163 1.22 -16.70 0.62
N TRP A 164 0.85 -17.90 1.01
CA TRP A 164 1.66 -19.09 0.82
C TRP A 164 1.14 -19.88 -0.36
N LEU A 165 2.02 -20.15 -1.30
CA LEU A 165 1.73 -20.96 -2.50
C LEU A 165 2.55 -22.24 -2.45
N ARG A 166 1.94 -23.38 -2.84
CA ARG A 166 2.61 -24.64 -3.00
C ARG A 166 2.21 -25.28 -4.32
N ALA A 167 3.17 -25.66 -5.12
CA ALA A 167 2.93 -26.41 -6.33
C ALA A 167 2.46 -27.83 -6.00
N GLY A 168 1.31 -28.25 -6.55
CA GLY A 168 0.80 -29.62 -6.45
C GLY A 168 1.63 -30.59 -7.26
N GLY A 169 1.53 -31.88 -6.92
CA GLY A 169 2.19 -32.97 -7.69
C GLY A 169 1.39 -33.42 -8.90
N ASP A 170 0.12 -33.07 -8.99
CA ASP A 170 -0.81 -33.52 -10.04
C ASP A 170 -1.20 -32.28 -10.86
N GLY A 171 -0.46 -32.03 -11.92
CA GLY A 171 -0.68 -30.95 -12.88
C GLY A 171 -1.82 -31.28 -13.86
#